data_740765bd229c1c406eb785cb029e0cf8
#
_entry.id   740765bd229c1c406eb785cb029e0cf8
#
_cell.length_a   1.000
_cell.length_b   1.000
_cell.length_c   1.000
_cell.angle_alpha   90.00
_cell.angle_beta   90.00
_cell.angle_gamma   90.00
#
_symmetry.space_group_name_H-M   'P 1'
#
loop_
_entity.id
_entity.type
_entity.pdbx_description
1 polymer ?
#
loop_
_entity_poly.entity_id
_entity_poly.type
_entity_poly.pdbx_seq_one_letter_code
_entity_poly.pdbx_strand_id
1 'polypeptide(L)'
;MTVTISKPAINIREQLTELRAQQGYEERQFHFDNLVTNGTFDTDTSGWSAQNSATLSASGAELTVTNGATAYGYASQAITTEIGRVYTFSVDVTDVSSSGGGGARIRIGTSLGGGTITEIQQTTAATVTHTFTAETTTTYLRVGLWLQVSGSSVSFDNISVYEVDPNDSNKVIHTMPKGWKPLHVFEDGALQREGSAYDYTVEYDGFNYIVKETVAPVAPYSTTVIGVRA
;
A
#
# COMPACT_ATOMS: atom_id res chain seq x y z
N MET A 1 61.22 -18.00 -3.11
CA MET A 1 60.60 -17.45 -4.31
C MET A 1 59.29 -16.79 -3.91
N THR A 2 59.20 -15.46 -3.89
CA THR A 2 58.01 -14.73 -3.48
C THR A 2 57.20 -14.42 -4.71
N VAL A 3 56.04 -15.00 -4.87
CA VAL A 3 55.11 -14.69 -5.98
C VAL A 3 54.40 -13.41 -5.62
N THR A 4 54.74 -12.32 -6.31
CA THR A 4 54.01 -11.06 -6.19
C THR A 4 52.82 -11.10 -7.16
N ILE A 5 51.62 -11.26 -6.64
CA ILE A 5 50.40 -11.11 -7.46
C ILE A 5 50.12 -9.61 -7.56
N SER A 6 50.39 -9.04 -8.71
CA SER A 6 50.00 -7.65 -9.00
C SER A 6 48.47 -7.56 -9.18
N LYS A 7 47.84 -6.54 -8.59
CA LYS A 7 46.46 -6.22 -8.91
C LYS A 7 46.33 -6.06 -10.41
N PRO A 8 45.31 -6.60 -11.07
CA PRO A 8 45.06 -6.32 -12.49
C PRO A 8 44.89 -4.81 -12.67
N ALA A 9 45.58 -4.24 -13.65
CA ALA A 9 45.55 -2.81 -13.99
C ALA A 9 44.15 -2.33 -14.42
N ILE A 10 43.19 -3.25 -14.57
CA ILE A 10 41.83 -3.00 -15.04
C ILE A 10 40.85 -3.46 -13.96
N ASN A 11 40.09 -2.52 -13.43
CA ASN A 11 38.94 -2.83 -12.58
C ASN A 11 37.75 -3.16 -13.49
N ILE A 12 37.50 -4.46 -13.71
CA ILE A 12 36.40 -4.95 -14.56
C ILE A 12 35.04 -4.36 -14.14
N ARG A 13 34.85 -4.14 -12.82
CA ARG A 13 33.61 -3.56 -12.29
C ARG A 13 33.43 -2.08 -12.70
N GLU A 14 34.52 -1.29 -12.66
CA GLU A 14 34.53 0.10 -13.10
C GLU A 14 34.32 0.18 -14.63
N GLN A 15 35.00 -0.63 -15.41
CA GLN A 15 34.82 -0.67 -16.87
C GLN A 15 33.41 -1.12 -17.28
N LEU A 16 32.80 -2.07 -16.60
CA LEU A 16 31.41 -2.44 -16.84
C LEU A 16 30.44 -1.30 -16.51
N THR A 17 30.72 -0.53 -15.46
CA THR A 17 29.91 0.64 -15.08
C THR A 17 30.06 1.75 -16.13
N GLU A 18 31.28 2.03 -16.59
CA GLU A 18 31.56 3.00 -17.66
C GLU A 18 30.95 2.59 -19.02
N LEU A 19 31.03 1.31 -19.38
CA LEU A 19 30.42 0.77 -20.60
C LEU A 19 28.87 0.89 -20.56
N ARG A 20 28.26 0.59 -19.42
CA ARG A 20 26.82 0.77 -19.21
C ARG A 20 26.40 2.22 -19.33
N ALA A 21 27.17 3.15 -18.74
CA ALA A 21 26.93 4.59 -18.84
C ALA A 21 27.10 5.12 -20.27
N GLN A 22 28.11 4.63 -21.01
CA GLN A 22 28.38 5.01 -22.41
C GLN A 22 27.29 4.49 -23.37
N GLN A 23 26.65 3.37 -23.05
CA GLN A 23 25.54 2.81 -23.83
C GLN A 23 24.18 3.40 -23.47
N GLY A 24 24.13 4.39 -22.56
CA GLY A 24 22.88 4.94 -22.04
C GLY A 24 22.09 3.98 -21.16
N TYR A 25 22.75 2.90 -20.67
CA TYR A 25 22.14 1.93 -19.78
C TYR A 25 22.04 2.55 -18.38
N GLU A 26 20.86 3.02 -18.06
CA GLU A 26 20.53 3.57 -16.76
C GLU A 26 19.68 2.55 -16.00
N GLU A 27 20.09 2.21 -14.78
CA GLU A 27 19.39 1.29 -13.90
C GLU A 27 18.97 2.05 -12.64
N ARG A 28 17.71 1.86 -12.23
CA ARG A 28 17.16 2.52 -11.03
C ARG A 28 16.25 1.57 -10.26
N GLN A 29 16.25 1.73 -8.94
CA GLN A 29 15.29 1.06 -8.06
C GLN A 29 14.03 1.90 -7.92
N PHE A 30 12.88 1.24 -7.99
CA PHE A 30 11.56 1.78 -7.71
C PHE A 30 10.95 0.96 -6.58
N HIS A 31 10.43 1.64 -5.58
CA HIS A 31 9.75 1.02 -4.44
C HIS A 31 8.25 1.24 -4.59
N PHE A 32 7.50 0.15 -4.48
CA PHE A 32 6.03 0.15 -4.53
C PHE A 32 5.53 -0.43 -3.22
N ASP A 33 5.23 0.45 -2.31
CA ASP A 33 4.78 0.08 -0.97
C ASP A 33 3.27 0.20 -0.86
N ASN A 34 2.72 -0.36 0.22
CA ASN A 34 1.38 -0.04 0.66
C ASN A 34 1.18 1.48 0.73
N LEU A 35 0.13 2.02 0.12
CA LEU A 35 -0.18 3.45 0.16
C LEU A 35 -0.56 3.94 1.56
N VAL A 36 -0.91 3.03 2.46
CA VAL A 36 -1.21 3.32 3.86
C VAL A 36 0.07 3.31 4.69
N THR A 37 0.30 4.40 5.40
CA THR A 37 1.39 4.49 6.39
C THR A 37 0.91 3.92 7.72
N ASN A 38 1.74 3.07 8.35
CA ASN A 38 1.46 2.50 9.67
C ASN A 38 0.07 1.85 9.76
N GLY A 39 -0.20 0.91 8.84
CA GLY A 39 -1.46 0.17 8.82
C GLY A 39 -1.50 -1.04 9.76
N THR A 40 -0.35 -1.43 10.35
CA THR A 40 -0.21 -2.56 11.30
C THR A 40 -0.17 -2.11 12.77
N PHE A 41 -0.01 -0.81 13.03
CA PHE A 41 -0.03 -0.20 14.36
C PHE A 41 0.89 -0.85 15.41
N ASP A 42 2.01 -1.41 15.00
CA ASP A 42 2.95 -2.15 15.85
C ASP A 42 3.49 -1.34 17.04
N THR A 43 3.59 -0.02 16.89
CA THR A 43 4.18 0.86 17.92
C THR A 43 3.27 2.01 18.35
N ASP A 44 2.60 2.67 17.41
CA ASP A 44 1.82 3.88 17.67
C ASP A 44 0.73 4.12 16.60
N THR A 45 0.12 5.30 16.60
CA THR A 45 -0.90 5.73 15.64
C THR A 45 -0.37 6.78 14.66
N SER A 46 0.94 6.87 14.45
CA SER A 46 1.55 7.84 13.54
C SER A 46 1.00 7.70 12.12
N GLY A 47 0.85 8.83 11.42
CA GLY A 47 0.21 8.86 10.10
C GLY A 47 -1.32 8.89 10.14
N TRP A 48 -1.97 8.64 11.28
CA TRP A 48 -3.42 8.70 11.45
C TRP A 48 -3.85 9.89 12.30
N SER A 49 -4.93 10.53 11.91
CA SER A 49 -5.49 11.70 12.59
C SER A 49 -6.87 11.40 13.17
N ALA A 50 -7.03 11.70 14.46
CA ALA A 50 -8.33 11.61 15.14
C ALA A 50 -9.29 12.69 14.64
N GLN A 51 -10.54 12.33 14.42
CA GLN A 51 -11.61 13.23 13.96
C GLN A 51 -12.84 13.11 14.84
N ASN A 52 -13.64 14.20 14.90
CA ASN A 52 -14.91 14.26 15.63
C ASN A 52 -14.77 13.86 17.10
N SER A 53 -13.75 14.43 17.79
CA SER A 53 -13.46 14.14 19.20
C SER A 53 -13.14 12.67 19.51
N ALA A 54 -12.75 11.87 18.51
CA ALA A 54 -12.23 10.54 18.77
C ALA A 54 -10.87 10.61 19.45
N THR A 55 -10.53 9.59 20.22
CA THR A 55 -9.17 9.30 20.66
C THR A 55 -8.66 8.05 19.97
N LEU A 56 -7.38 8.07 19.61
CA LEU A 56 -6.69 6.94 18.96
C LEU A 56 -5.68 6.37 19.94
N SER A 57 -5.61 5.06 20.00
CA SER A 57 -4.54 4.35 20.72
C SER A 57 -4.07 3.15 19.91
N ALA A 58 -2.78 2.84 20.01
CA ALA A 58 -2.19 1.60 19.50
C ALA A 58 -1.82 0.73 20.71
N SER A 59 -2.42 -0.43 20.81
CA SER A 59 -2.14 -1.39 21.88
C SER A 59 -2.34 -2.80 21.35
N GLY A 60 -1.34 -3.67 21.54
CA GLY A 60 -1.40 -5.04 21.01
C GLY A 60 -1.29 -5.11 19.48
N ALA A 61 -0.61 -4.13 18.86
CA ALA A 61 -0.51 -3.96 17.40
C ALA A 61 -1.88 -3.74 16.72
N GLU A 62 -2.80 -3.01 17.35
CA GLU A 62 -4.11 -2.66 16.82
C GLU A 62 -4.41 -1.18 17.01
N LEU A 63 -5.10 -0.55 16.05
CA LEU A 63 -5.69 0.77 16.20
C LEU A 63 -7.03 0.67 16.91
N THR A 64 -7.13 1.22 18.12
CA THR A 64 -8.43 1.44 18.77
C THR A 64 -8.90 2.88 18.58
N VAL A 65 -10.10 3.03 18.03
CA VAL A 65 -10.80 4.31 17.89
C VAL A 65 -11.90 4.38 18.92
N THR A 66 -11.83 5.37 19.83
CA THR A 66 -12.83 5.58 20.90
C THR A 66 -13.55 6.91 20.71
N ASN A 67 -14.89 6.90 20.77
CA ASN A 67 -15.70 8.11 20.73
C ASN A 67 -15.52 8.94 21.99
N GLY A 68 -15.04 10.17 21.84
CA GLY A 68 -14.94 11.14 22.95
C GLY A 68 -16.24 11.93 23.21
N ALA A 69 -17.18 11.93 22.27
CA ALA A 69 -18.44 12.67 22.32
C ALA A 69 -19.55 11.92 21.57
N THR A 70 -20.77 12.49 21.57
CA THR A 70 -21.91 11.97 20.79
C THR A 70 -21.75 12.34 19.30
N ALA A 71 -20.69 11.85 18.68
CA ALA A 71 -20.35 12.06 17.26
C ALA A 71 -19.80 10.77 16.67
N TYR A 72 -19.80 10.65 15.33
CA TYR A 72 -19.12 9.55 14.66
C TYR A 72 -17.61 9.77 14.69
N GLY A 73 -16.94 9.27 15.72
CA GLY A 73 -15.50 9.34 15.87
C GLY A 73 -14.80 8.41 14.87
N TYR A 74 -13.71 8.88 14.27
CA TYR A 74 -12.92 8.08 13.35
C TYR A 74 -11.44 8.48 13.30
N ALA A 75 -10.60 7.56 12.90
CA ALA A 75 -9.24 7.80 12.45
C ALA A 75 -9.27 8.05 10.95
N SER A 76 -8.42 8.97 10.47
CA SER A 76 -8.31 9.27 9.05
C SER A 76 -6.86 9.33 8.60
N GLN A 77 -6.63 8.89 7.37
CA GLN A 77 -5.38 9.07 6.65
C GLN A 77 -5.67 9.52 5.21
N ALA A 78 -4.86 10.45 4.70
CA ALA A 78 -4.87 10.82 3.28
C ALA A 78 -3.78 10.02 2.56
N ILE A 79 -4.13 9.40 1.45
CA ILE A 79 -3.21 8.70 0.56
C ILE A 79 -3.18 9.37 -0.81
N THR A 80 -2.05 9.28 -1.49
CA THR A 80 -1.92 9.76 -2.87
C THR A 80 -2.44 8.70 -3.82
N THR A 81 -3.35 9.08 -4.69
CA THR A 81 -3.94 8.20 -5.71
C THR A 81 -3.90 8.88 -7.08
N GLU A 82 -4.07 8.11 -8.15
CA GLU A 82 -4.15 8.60 -9.52
C GLU A 82 -5.59 8.47 -10.03
N ILE A 83 -6.14 9.58 -10.57
CA ILE A 83 -7.54 9.63 -11.03
C ILE A 83 -7.79 8.55 -12.09
N GLY A 84 -8.87 7.79 -11.89
CA GLY A 84 -9.29 6.73 -12.80
C GLY A 84 -8.60 5.38 -12.57
N ARG A 85 -7.57 5.32 -11.69
CA ARG A 85 -6.95 4.06 -11.30
C ARG A 85 -7.81 3.31 -10.29
N VAL A 86 -7.68 2.00 -10.30
CA VAL A 86 -8.44 1.10 -9.43
C VAL A 86 -7.54 0.62 -8.30
N TYR A 87 -8.07 0.66 -7.08
CA TYR A 87 -7.36 0.30 -5.86
C TYR A 87 -8.18 -0.69 -5.05
N THR A 88 -7.51 -1.61 -4.38
CA THR A 88 -8.12 -2.46 -3.35
C THR A 88 -7.70 -1.95 -1.98
N PHE A 89 -8.69 -1.64 -1.15
CA PHE A 89 -8.56 -1.37 0.27
C PHE A 89 -8.85 -2.65 1.04
N SER A 90 -8.05 -2.96 2.05
CA SER A 90 -8.29 -4.04 3.00
C SER A 90 -8.09 -3.53 4.43
N VAL A 91 -8.86 -4.06 5.37
CA VAL A 91 -8.75 -3.78 6.80
C VAL A 91 -9.28 -4.96 7.60
N ASP A 92 -8.61 -5.32 8.66
CA ASP A 92 -9.14 -6.22 9.67
C ASP A 92 -9.89 -5.41 10.72
N VAL A 93 -11.19 -5.65 10.85
CA VAL A 93 -11.97 -5.22 12.02
C VAL A 93 -11.75 -6.29 13.08
N THR A 94 -11.00 -5.98 14.11
CA THR A 94 -10.55 -6.95 15.12
C THR A 94 -11.49 -7.00 16.33
N ASP A 95 -12.07 -5.86 16.73
CA ASP A 95 -13.06 -5.79 17.81
C ASP A 95 -14.16 -4.75 17.55
N VAL A 96 -15.40 -5.14 17.81
CA VAL A 96 -16.60 -4.29 17.82
C VAL A 96 -17.40 -4.42 19.12
N SER A 97 -16.91 -5.15 20.11
CA SER A 97 -17.62 -5.48 21.34
C SER A 97 -17.98 -4.25 22.16
N SER A 98 -17.13 -3.23 22.12
CA SER A 98 -17.31 -1.95 22.82
C SER A 98 -17.99 -0.87 21.97
N SER A 99 -18.61 -1.24 20.85
CA SER A 99 -19.24 -0.30 19.91
C SER A 99 -20.60 0.29 20.36
N GLY A 100 -21.06 -0.06 21.56
CA GLY A 100 -22.36 0.42 22.07
C GLY A 100 -23.57 -0.13 21.30
N GLY A 101 -23.43 -1.30 20.64
CA GLY A 101 -24.47 -1.91 19.80
C GLY A 101 -24.45 -1.42 18.34
N GLY A 102 -23.50 -0.56 17.97
CA GLY A 102 -23.24 -0.13 16.60
C GLY A 102 -22.29 -1.10 15.88
N GLY A 103 -21.14 -0.63 15.53
CA GLY A 103 -20.09 -1.38 14.84
C GLY A 103 -19.04 -0.48 14.25
N ALA A 104 -18.16 -1.08 13.45
CA ALA A 104 -17.17 -0.37 12.69
C ALA A 104 -17.78 0.29 11.44
N ARG A 105 -17.28 1.48 11.13
CA ARG A 105 -17.60 2.23 9.92
C ARG A 105 -16.33 2.52 9.16
N ILE A 106 -16.30 2.12 7.91
CA ILE A 106 -15.19 2.33 7.00
C ILE A 106 -15.70 3.21 5.87
N ARG A 107 -14.97 4.28 5.55
CA ARG A 107 -15.31 5.17 4.45
C ARG A 107 -14.07 5.50 3.62
N ILE A 108 -14.26 5.51 2.32
CA ILE A 108 -13.29 5.96 1.33
C ILE A 108 -13.92 7.15 0.62
N GLY A 109 -13.19 8.24 0.47
CA GLY A 109 -13.78 9.44 -0.11
C GLY A 109 -12.77 10.45 -0.62
N THR A 110 -13.27 11.47 -1.31
CA THR A 110 -12.47 12.54 -1.92
C THR A 110 -12.16 13.68 -0.96
N SER A 111 -12.79 13.71 0.23
CA SER A 111 -12.52 14.70 1.27
C SER A 111 -12.85 14.16 2.67
N LEU A 112 -12.33 14.80 3.73
CA LEU A 112 -12.63 14.43 5.12
C LEU A 112 -14.10 14.64 5.51
N GLY A 113 -14.76 15.65 4.96
CA GLY A 113 -16.14 16.02 5.33
C GLY A 113 -17.22 15.51 4.40
N GLY A 114 -16.88 15.03 3.22
CA GLY A 114 -17.84 14.66 2.18
C GLY A 114 -17.22 13.81 1.10
N GLY A 115 -17.83 13.79 -0.12
CA GLY A 115 -17.27 13.10 -1.28
C GLY A 115 -17.05 11.62 -1.03
N THR A 116 -18.05 10.92 -0.47
CA THR A 116 -17.94 9.48 -0.17
C THR A 116 -17.97 8.69 -1.47
N ILE A 117 -16.89 7.98 -1.77
CA ILE A 117 -16.81 6.98 -2.84
C ILE A 117 -17.48 5.71 -2.35
N THR A 118 -17.13 5.26 -1.13
CA THR A 118 -17.75 4.08 -0.53
C THR A 118 -17.91 4.22 0.98
N GLU A 119 -18.89 3.52 1.53
CA GLU A 119 -19.13 3.36 2.96
C GLU A 119 -19.51 1.92 3.28
N ILE A 120 -18.82 1.31 4.24
CA ILE A 120 -19.04 -0.07 4.69
C ILE A 120 -19.28 -0.02 6.20
N GLN A 121 -20.25 -0.79 6.65
CA GLN A 121 -20.54 -1.00 8.08
C GLN A 121 -20.30 -2.47 8.42
N GLN A 122 -19.60 -2.71 9.53
CA GLN A 122 -19.23 -4.04 9.98
C GLN A 122 -19.59 -4.19 11.45
N THR A 123 -20.41 -5.19 11.75
CA THR A 123 -20.95 -5.44 13.11
C THR A 123 -20.27 -6.59 13.84
N THR A 124 -19.35 -7.28 13.20
CA THR A 124 -18.55 -8.38 13.77
C THR A 124 -17.11 -8.24 13.35
N ALA A 125 -16.19 -8.85 14.06
CA ALA A 125 -14.79 -8.95 13.65
C ALA A 125 -14.70 -9.72 12.32
N ALA A 126 -14.03 -9.13 11.32
CA ALA A 126 -13.81 -9.70 10.00
C ALA A 126 -12.81 -8.88 9.19
N THR A 127 -12.14 -9.50 8.25
CA THR A 127 -11.43 -8.79 7.19
C THR A 127 -12.44 -8.21 6.19
N VAL A 128 -12.32 -6.91 5.95
CA VAL A 128 -13.13 -6.17 4.97
C VAL A 128 -12.24 -5.77 3.81
N THR A 129 -12.61 -6.22 2.62
CA THR A 129 -11.92 -5.85 1.38
C THR A 129 -12.88 -5.15 0.44
N HIS A 130 -12.44 -4.06 -0.18
CA HIS A 130 -13.25 -3.29 -1.12
C HIS A 130 -12.40 -2.68 -2.22
N THR A 131 -12.87 -2.78 -3.46
CA THR A 131 -12.23 -2.18 -4.63
C THR A 131 -12.92 -0.86 -4.97
N PHE A 132 -12.14 0.20 -5.22
CA PHE A 132 -12.66 1.52 -5.59
C PHE A 132 -11.84 2.14 -6.73
N THR A 133 -12.46 3.03 -7.49
CA THR A 133 -11.78 3.87 -8.47
C THR A 133 -11.51 5.24 -7.86
N ALA A 134 -10.27 5.72 -7.95
CA ALA A 134 -9.92 7.05 -7.44
C ALA A 134 -10.53 8.15 -8.31
N GLU A 135 -11.22 9.08 -7.66
CA GLU A 135 -11.86 10.25 -8.30
C GLU A 135 -11.02 11.52 -8.18
N THR A 136 -10.04 11.52 -7.29
CA THR A 136 -9.12 12.64 -7.01
C THR A 136 -7.70 12.13 -6.83
N THR A 137 -6.71 13.03 -6.88
CA THR A 137 -5.30 12.71 -6.61
C THR A 137 -5.01 12.50 -5.13
N THR A 138 -5.97 12.76 -4.25
CA THR A 138 -5.91 12.48 -2.81
C THR A 138 -7.17 11.76 -2.40
N THR A 139 -7.02 10.56 -1.89
CA THR A 139 -8.12 9.75 -1.33
C THR A 139 -8.00 9.73 0.20
N TYR A 140 -9.11 9.89 0.88
CA TYR A 140 -9.19 9.87 2.34
C TYR A 140 -9.77 8.56 2.82
N LEU A 141 -8.99 7.85 3.61
CA LEU A 141 -9.41 6.65 4.34
C LEU A 141 -9.92 7.08 5.71
N ARG A 142 -11.04 6.51 6.13
CA ARG A 142 -11.64 6.77 7.47
C ARG A 142 -12.14 5.47 8.05
N VAL A 143 -11.65 5.14 9.24
CA VAL A 143 -12.07 3.97 10.01
C VAL A 143 -12.51 4.41 11.39
N GLY A 144 -13.63 3.94 11.89
CA GLY A 144 -14.17 4.37 13.18
C GLY A 144 -15.51 3.76 13.48
N LEU A 145 -16.34 4.47 14.25
CA LEU A 145 -17.64 4.00 14.70
C LEU A 145 -18.77 4.54 13.83
N TRP A 146 -19.83 3.76 13.69
CA TRP A 146 -21.07 4.22 13.06
C TRP A 146 -22.17 4.58 14.04
N LEU A 147 -21.91 4.47 15.35
CA LEU A 147 -22.83 4.87 16.42
C LEU A 147 -22.25 6.06 17.20
N GLN A 148 -23.11 7.00 17.58
CA GLN A 148 -22.76 8.20 18.32
C GLN A 148 -22.92 8.02 19.83
N VAL A 149 -22.15 7.10 20.41
CA VAL A 149 -22.15 6.84 21.86
C VAL A 149 -20.76 7.15 22.42
N SER A 150 -20.68 8.09 23.35
CA SER A 150 -19.43 8.44 24.02
C SER A 150 -18.86 7.25 24.78
N GLY A 151 -17.56 7.03 24.67
CA GLY A 151 -16.84 5.92 25.30
C GLY A 151 -16.92 4.58 24.53
N SER A 152 -17.74 4.50 23.47
CA SER A 152 -17.73 3.33 22.59
C SER A 152 -16.45 3.27 21.78
N SER A 153 -15.94 2.06 21.51
CA SER A 153 -14.72 1.85 20.72
C SER A 153 -14.86 0.69 19.74
N VAL A 154 -14.01 0.72 18.71
CA VAL A 154 -13.79 -0.34 17.74
C VAL A 154 -12.30 -0.45 17.47
N SER A 155 -11.81 -1.65 17.13
CA SER A 155 -10.41 -1.88 16.81
C SER A 155 -10.21 -2.35 15.39
N PHE A 156 -9.07 -1.95 14.82
CA PHE A 156 -8.68 -2.22 13.42
C PHE A 156 -7.21 -2.60 13.36
N ASP A 157 -6.87 -3.43 12.37
CA ASP A 157 -5.50 -3.79 12.04
C ASP A 157 -5.33 -4.03 10.53
N ASN A 158 -4.10 -4.23 10.09
CA ASN A 158 -3.73 -4.63 8.72
C ASN A 158 -4.38 -3.76 7.63
N ILE A 159 -4.42 -2.43 7.85
CA ILE A 159 -4.98 -1.50 6.87
C ILE A 159 -4.02 -1.35 5.70
N SER A 160 -4.52 -1.63 4.50
CA SER A 160 -3.72 -1.54 3.28
C SER A 160 -4.52 -1.01 2.10
N VAL A 161 -3.79 -0.38 1.15
CA VAL A 161 -4.32 0.02 -0.16
C VAL A 161 -3.25 -0.24 -1.21
N TYR A 162 -3.62 -0.98 -2.24
CA TYR A 162 -2.78 -1.27 -3.41
C TYR A 162 -3.51 -0.95 -4.69
N GLU A 163 -2.78 -0.52 -5.71
CA GLU A 163 -3.31 -0.44 -7.08
C GLU A 163 -3.53 -1.86 -7.62
N VAL A 164 -4.65 -2.10 -8.30
CA VAL A 164 -5.00 -3.43 -8.82
C VAL A 164 -5.43 -3.36 -10.29
N ASP A 165 -5.35 -4.50 -10.96
CA ASP A 165 -5.83 -4.63 -12.33
C ASP A 165 -7.35 -4.37 -12.37
N PRO A 166 -7.84 -3.42 -13.18
CA PRO A 166 -9.26 -3.13 -13.28
C PRO A 166 -10.11 -4.31 -13.77
N ASN A 167 -9.47 -5.31 -14.41
CA ASN A 167 -10.14 -6.52 -14.91
C ASN A 167 -9.97 -7.73 -13.97
N ASP A 168 -9.06 -7.64 -13.00
CA ASP A 168 -8.78 -8.70 -12.01
C ASP A 168 -8.31 -8.08 -10.70
N SER A 169 -9.26 -7.82 -9.80
CA SER A 169 -9.00 -7.16 -8.51
C SER A 169 -8.13 -7.99 -7.54
N ASN A 170 -7.81 -9.24 -7.90
CA ASN A 170 -6.88 -10.06 -7.14
C ASN A 170 -5.42 -9.86 -7.58
N LYS A 171 -5.18 -9.09 -8.61
CA LYS A 171 -3.82 -8.79 -9.10
C LYS A 171 -3.41 -7.38 -8.74
N VAL A 172 -2.46 -7.27 -7.85
CA VAL A 172 -1.77 -6.01 -7.55
C VAL A 172 -0.90 -5.63 -8.73
N ILE A 173 -0.92 -4.36 -9.12
CA ILE A 173 -0.12 -3.83 -10.21
C ILE A 173 0.80 -2.71 -9.74
N HIS A 174 1.97 -2.64 -10.38
CA HIS A 174 2.96 -1.61 -10.15
C HIS A 174 3.28 -0.93 -11.47
N THR A 175 2.78 0.28 -11.67
CA THR A 175 3.00 1.04 -12.90
C THR A 175 4.38 1.69 -12.87
N MET A 176 5.26 1.29 -13.78
CA MET A 176 6.59 1.88 -13.92
C MET A 176 6.50 3.32 -14.41
N PRO A 177 7.37 4.22 -13.95
CA PRO A 177 7.46 5.57 -14.50
C PRO A 177 7.77 5.53 -16.01
N LYS A 178 7.26 6.53 -16.73
CA LYS A 178 7.43 6.64 -18.19
C LYS A 178 8.91 6.54 -18.60
N GLY A 179 9.19 5.69 -19.59
CA GLY A 179 10.52 5.44 -20.12
C GLY A 179 11.36 4.47 -19.28
N TRP A 180 10.73 3.73 -18.36
CA TRP A 180 11.38 2.70 -17.57
C TRP A 180 10.72 1.34 -17.81
N LYS A 181 11.54 0.32 -18.05
CA LYS A 181 11.14 -1.08 -18.19
C LYS A 181 11.60 -1.87 -16.98
N PRO A 182 10.78 -2.74 -16.38
CA PRO A 182 11.21 -3.60 -15.29
C PRO A 182 12.25 -4.61 -15.77
N LEU A 183 13.27 -4.84 -14.94
CA LEU A 183 14.32 -5.83 -15.17
C LEU A 183 14.25 -6.95 -14.13
N HIS A 184 14.10 -6.58 -12.86
CA HIS A 184 13.95 -7.51 -11.74
C HIS A 184 12.90 -7.00 -10.78
N VAL A 185 12.11 -7.90 -10.22
CA VAL A 185 11.11 -7.64 -9.19
C VAL A 185 11.50 -8.38 -7.93
N PHE A 186 11.44 -7.72 -6.80
CA PHE A 186 11.71 -8.27 -5.47
C PHE A 186 10.49 -8.00 -4.59
N GLU A 187 10.04 -9.01 -3.89
CA GLU A 187 9.00 -8.93 -2.85
C GLU A 187 9.66 -9.27 -1.52
N ASP A 188 9.59 -8.35 -0.55
CA ASP A 188 10.28 -8.46 0.74
C ASP A 188 11.76 -8.84 0.64
N GLY A 189 12.43 -8.34 -0.40
CA GLY A 189 13.84 -8.62 -0.70
C GLY A 189 14.11 -9.95 -1.40
N ALA A 190 13.10 -10.79 -1.65
CA ALA A 190 13.24 -12.02 -2.42
C ALA A 190 13.00 -11.77 -3.92
N LEU A 191 13.94 -12.22 -4.77
CA LEU A 191 13.80 -12.12 -6.23
C LEU A 191 12.64 -12.96 -6.73
N GLN A 192 11.71 -12.34 -7.46
CA GLN A 192 10.54 -12.94 -8.06
C GLN A 192 10.82 -13.43 -9.49
N ARG A 193 10.03 -14.37 -9.98
CA ARG A 193 10.15 -14.94 -11.33
C ARG A 193 9.05 -14.42 -12.24
N GLU A 194 9.46 -13.97 -13.44
CA GLU A 194 8.52 -13.52 -14.46
C GLU A 194 7.82 -14.71 -15.16
N GLY A 195 6.52 -14.56 -15.42
CA GLY A 195 5.70 -15.46 -16.23
C GLY A 195 4.33 -15.72 -15.64
N SER A 196 3.34 -16.00 -16.48
CA SER A 196 1.94 -16.21 -16.07
C SER A 196 1.70 -17.40 -15.13
N ALA A 197 2.67 -18.33 -15.05
CA ALA A 197 2.66 -19.49 -14.14
C ALA A 197 3.56 -19.28 -12.91
N TYR A 198 4.11 -18.09 -12.75
CA TYR A 198 5.05 -17.73 -11.69
C TYR A 198 4.55 -16.52 -10.88
N ASP A 199 5.47 -15.72 -10.39
CA ASP A 199 5.19 -14.72 -9.36
C ASP A 199 4.61 -13.42 -9.94
N TYR A 200 5.03 -13.02 -11.15
CA TYR A 200 4.53 -11.81 -11.82
C TYR A 200 4.58 -11.90 -13.35
N THR A 201 3.87 -10.97 -14.01
CA THR A 201 3.96 -10.72 -15.45
C THR A 201 4.26 -9.26 -15.74
N VAL A 202 4.81 -8.97 -16.93
CA VAL A 202 5.07 -7.61 -17.39
C VAL A 202 4.20 -7.33 -18.62
N GLU A 203 3.46 -6.21 -18.58
CA GLU A 203 2.66 -5.72 -19.71
C GLU A 203 3.08 -4.30 -20.10
N TYR A 204 2.74 -3.87 -21.30
CA TYR A 204 2.92 -2.51 -21.79
C TYR A 204 1.58 -1.96 -22.29
N ASP A 205 1.08 -0.88 -21.68
CA ASP A 205 -0.23 -0.28 -21.98
C ASP A 205 -0.19 0.74 -23.13
N GLY A 206 0.95 0.92 -23.76
CA GLY A 206 1.20 1.93 -24.80
C GLY A 206 1.90 3.18 -24.27
N PHE A 207 1.98 3.34 -22.93
CA PHE A 207 2.62 4.48 -22.24
C PHE A 207 3.64 4.04 -21.20
N ASN A 208 3.28 3.05 -20.37
CA ASN A 208 4.09 2.57 -19.27
C ASN A 208 4.20 1.04 -19.30
N TYR A 209 5.27 0.52 -18.72
CA TYR A 209 5.35 -0.88 -18.33
C TYR A 209 4.64 -1.08 -17.00
N ILE A 210 3.92 -2.18 -16.89
CA ILE A 210 3.13 -2.56 -15.70
C ILE A 210 3.59 -3.93 -15.26
N VAL A 211 4.05 -4.04 -14.01
CA VAL A 211 4.29 -5.31 -13.33
C VAL A 211 2.97 -5.74 -12.69
N LYS A 212 2.48 -6.92 -13.02
CA LYS A 212 1.27 -7.52 -12.43
C LYS A 212 1.65 -8.73 -11.62
N GLU A 213 1.42 -8.71 -10.33
CA GLU A 213 1.64 -9.86 -9.47
C GLU A 213 0.54 -10.91 -9.67
N THR A 214 0.93 -12.18 -9.69
CA THR A 214 0.01 -13.29 -9.99
C THR A 214 -0.91 -13.59 -8.81
N VAL A 215 -0.44 -13.32 -7.59
CA VAL A 215 -1.18 -13.49 -6.34
C VAL A 215 -1.16 -12.18 -5.57
N ALA A 216 -2.32 -11.74 -5.08
CA ALA A 216 -2.35 -10.57 -4.21
C ALA A 216 -1.56 -10.88 -2.92
N PRO A 217 -0.57 -10.04 -2.58
CA PRO A 217 0.25 -10.27 -1.41
C PRO A 217 -0.55 -10.05 -0.12
N VAL A 218 -0.10 -10.70 0.94
CA VAL A 218 -0.63 -10.50 2.29
C VAL A 218 0.14 -9.35 2.92
N ALA A 219 -0.56 -8.26 3.25
CA ALA A 219 0.06 -7.09 3.91
C ALA A 219 0.62 -7.46 5.32
N PRO A 220 1.70 -6.78 5.78
CA PRO A 220 2.44 -5.72 5.10
C PRO A 220 3.54 -6.31 4.22
N TYR A 221 3.62 -5.87 2.97
CA TYR A 221 4.74 -6.25 2.12
C TYR A 221 5.22 -5.07 1.28
N SER A 222 6.44 -5.13 0.78
CA SER A 222 7.02 -4.13 -0.10
C SER A 222 7.52 -4.76 -1.40
N THR A 223 7.19 -4.15 -2.53
CA THR A 223 7.72 -4.54 -3.83
C THR A 223 8.77 -3.53 -4.28
N THR A 224 9.94 -4.03 -4.64
CA THR A 224 11.03 -3.25 -5.25
C THR A 224 11.24 -3.73 -6.68
N VAL A 225 11.20 -2.82 -7.64
CA VAL A 225 11.50 -3.11 -9.04
C VAL A 225 12.80 -2.42 -9.43
N ILE A 226 13.74 -3.20 -9.94
CA ILE A 226 14.89 -2.65 -10.64
C ILE A 226 14.46 -2.44 -12.08
N GLY A 227 14.47 -1.19 -12.53
CA GLY A 227 14.10 -0.81 -13.89
C GLY A 227 15.29 -0.32 -14.69
N VAL A 228 15.20 -0.44 -16.00
CA VAL A 228 16.16 0.10 -16.97
C VAL A 228 15.46 1.08 -17.89
N ARG A 229 16.19 2.02 -18.45
CA ARG A 229 15.68 2.92 -19.49
C ARG A 229 15.19 2.10 -20.69
N ALA A 230 13.93 2.36 -21.10
CA ALA A 230 13.30 1.72 -22.26
C ALA A 230 13.55 2.51 -23.54
#